data_6b8456530b088bef466010f674a252f1
#
_entry.id   6b8456530b088bef466010f674a252f1
#
_cell.length_a   1.000
_cell.length_b   1.000
_cell.length_c   1.000
_cell.angle_alpha   90.00
_cell.angle_beta   90.00
_cell.angle_gamma   90.00
#
_symmetry.space_group_name_H-M   'P 1'
#
loop_
_entity.id
_entity.type
_entity.pdbx_description
1 polymer ?
#
loop_
_entity_poly.entity_id
_entity_poly.type
_entity_poly.pdbx_seq_one_letter_code
_entity_poly.pdbx_strand_id
1 'polypeptide(L)'
;PCSFLVTFGNPPAPEELKNIDGISEVEPLTLREYRVYFTAPAGITQQVIARSVEKGWQLEEICLERESLDTIFARLSKNSK
;
A
#
# COMPACT_ATOMS: atom_id res chain seq x y z
N PRO A 1 -2.50 -9.54 7.67
CA PRO A 1 -2.19 -9.04 6.34
C PRO A 1 -1.42 -7.73 6.41
N CYS A 2 -0.52 -7.56 5.47
CA CYS A 2 0.31 -6.37 5.41
C CYS A 2 -0.16 -5.47 4.28
N SER A 3 0.02 -4.18 4.47
CA SER A 3 -0.33 -3.20 3.45
C SER A 3 0.66 -2.06 3.48
N PHE A 4 0.66 -1.26 2.43
CA PHE A 4 1.43 -0.03 2.41
C PHE A 4 0.61 1.07 1.75
N LEU A 5 0.94 2.31 2.12
CA LEU A 5 0.32 3.49 1.52
C LEU A 5 1.27 4.05 0.48
N VAL A 6 0.74 4.38 -0.68
CA VAL A 6 1.53 5.00 -1.75
C VAL A 6 0.84 6.27 -2.20
N THR A 7 1.64 7.28 -2.51
CA THR A 7 1.16 8.53 -3.04
C THR A 7 1.85 8.78 -4.37
N PHE A 8 1.07 9.03 -5.39
CA PHE A 8 1.60 9.26 -6.74
C PHE A 8 1.25 10.67 -7.21
N GLY A 9 2.18 11.32 -7.88
CA GLY A 9 1.88 12.56 -8.57
C GLY A 9 1.04 12.35 -9.82
N ASN A 10 1.22 11.18 -10.44
CA ASN A 10 0.47 10.78 -11.62
C ASN A 10 -0.07 9.37 -11.38
N PRO A 11 -1.15 9.23 -10.58
CA PRO A 11 -1.59 7.92 -10.13
C PRO A 11 -2.09 7.03 -11.27
N PRO A 12 -1.75 5.75 -11.23
CA PRO A 12 -2.25 4.79 -12.20
C PRO A 12 -3.66 4.34 -11.82
N ALA A 13 -4.30 3.60 -12.73
CA ALA A 13 -5.53 2.92 -12.38
C ALA A 13 -5.24 1.83 -11.34
N PRO A 14 -6.16 1.57 -10.41
CA PRO A 14 -5.95 0.50 -9.41
C PRO A 14 -5.63 -0.84 -10.04
N GLU A 15 -6.19 -1.11 -11.21
CA GLU A 15 -5.97 -2.38 -11.92
C GLU A 15 -4.52 -2.56 -12.34
N GLU A 16 -3.85 -1.47 -12.66
CA GLU A 16 -2.43 -1.55 -13.03
C GLU A 16 -1.58 -1.95 -11.84
N LEU A 17 -1.92 -1.46 -10.66
CA LEU A 17 -1.23 -1.88 -9.45
C LEU A 17 -1.51 -3.35 -9.14
N LYS A 18 -2.74 -3.80 -9.35
CA LYS A 18 -3.08 -5.20 -9.11
C LYS A 18 -2.34 -6.16 -10.02
N ASN A 19 -1.89 -5.70 -11.18
CA ASN A 19 -1.13 -6.54 -12.10
C ASN A 19 0.28 -6.84 -11.61
N ILE A 20 0.74 -6.15 -10.58
CA ILE A 20 2.06 -6.41 -10.00
C ILE A 20 1.97 -7.67 -9.14
N ASP A 21 2.89 -8.62 -9.40
CA ASP A 21 2.91 -9.86 -8.63
C ASP A 21 3.10 -9.58 -7.14
N GLY A 22 2.32 -10.26 -6.33
CA GLY A 22 2.39 -10.11 -4.88
C GLY A 22 1.36 -9.18 -4.31
N ILE A 23 0.71 -8.38 -5.13
CA ILE A 23 -0.35 -7.49 -4.68
C ILE A 23 -1.67 -8.24 -4.74
N SER A 24 -2.39 -8.25 -3.61
CA SER A 24 -3.68 -8.94 -3.52
C SER A 24 -4.85 -7.99 -3.71
N GLU A 25 -4.74 -6.74 -3.24
CA GLU A 25 -5.84 -5.81 -3.31
C GLU A 25 -5.30 -4.39 -3.34
N VAL A 26 -6.05 -3.48 -3.94
CA VAL A 26 -5.71 -2.06 -3.99
C VAL A 26 -6.95 -1.27 -3.62
N GLU A 27 -6.81 -0.40 -2.62
CA GLU A 27 -7.90 0.42 -2.14
C GLU A 27 -7.59 1.89 -2.40
N PRO A 28 -8.34 2.58 -3.26
CA PRO A 28 -8.12 4.01 -3.45
C PRO A 28 -8.60 4.79 -2.23
N LEU A 29 -7.72 5.61 -1.68
CA LEU A 29 -8.06 6.43 -0.52
C LEU A 29 -8.36 7.86 -0.93
N THR A 30 -7.55 8.42 -1.82
CA THR A 30 -7.78 9.73 -2.41
C THR A 30 -7.47 9.62 -3.90
N LEU A 31 -7.54 10.74 -4.61
CA LEU A 31 -7.21 10.76 -6.03
C LEU A 31 -5.75 10.37 -6.29
N ARG A 32 -4.88 10.56 -5.31
CA ARG A 32 -3.45 10.33 -5.48
C ARG A 32 -2.88 9.28 -4.54
N GLU A 33 -3.67 8.80 -3.59
CA GLU A 33 -3.19 7.91 -2.55
C GLU A 33 -3.95 6.59 -2.58
N TYR A 34 -3.19 5.49 -2.51
CA TYR A 34 -3.76 4.15 -2.48
C TYR A 34 -3.21 3.38 -1.30
N ARG A 35 -4.05 2.51 -0.74
CA ARG A 35 -3.59 1.49 0.20
C ARG A 35 -3.48 0.19 -0.57
N VAL A 36 -2.30 -0.40 -0.56
CA VAL A 36 -2.02 -1.61 -1.32
C VAL A 36 -1.79 -2.76 -0.36
N TYR A 37 -2.60 -3.80 -0.51
CA TYR A 37 -2.46 -5.03 0.27
C TYR A 37 -1.63 -6.02 -0.50
N PHE A 38 -0.73 -6.72 0.17
CA PHE A 38 0.17 -7.65 -0.50
C PHE A 38 0.31 -8.93 0.30
N THR A 39 0.63 -10.02 -0.42
CA THR A 39 0.77 -11.35 0.18
C THR A 39 2.22 -11.78 0.29
N ALA A 40 3.08 -11.26 -0.58
CA ALA A 40 4.49 -11.59 -0.60
C ALA A 40 5.30 -10.32 -0.31
N PRO A 41 5.75 -10.12 0.94
CA PRO A 41 6.40 -8.87 1.33
C PRO A 41 7.78 -8.66 0.70
N ALA A 42 8.48 -9.73 0.36
CA ALA A 42 9.85 -9.62 -0.14
C ALA A 42 9.85 -8.96 -1.52
N GLY A 43 10.45 -7.79 -1.61
CA GLY A 43 10.64 -7.11 -2.89
C GLY A 43 9.42 -6.40 -3.44
N ILE A 44 8.28 -6.43 -2.73
CA ILE A 44 7.06 -5.82 -3.29
C ILE A 44 7.19 -4.31 -3.44
N THR A 45 7.79 -3.65 -2.47
CA THR A 45 7.96 -2.21 -2.55
C THR A 45 8.90 -1.83 -3.69
N GLN A 46 9.94 -2.63 -3.89
CA GLN A 46 10.87 -2.41 -5.00
C GLN A 46 10.18 -2.57 -6.34
N GLN A 47 9.28 -3.53 -6.46
CA GLN A 47 8.52 -3.73 -7.69
C GLN A 47 7.62 -2.53 -7.98
N VAL A 48 6.96 -2.01 -6.95
CA VAL A 48 6.12 -0.83 -7.12
C VAL A 48 6.96 0.37 -7.54
N ILE A 49 8.10 0.57 -6.90
CA ILE A 49 8.98 1.68 -7.25
C ILE A 49 9.47 1.55 -8.69
N ALA A 50 9.93 0.36 -9.07
CA ALA A 50 10.41 0.13 -10.43
C ALA A 50 9.31 0.36 -11.47
N ARG A 51 8.11 -0.11 -11.18
CA ARG A 51 6.99 0.07 -12.09
C ARG A 51 6.60 1.54 -12.21
N SER A 52 6.66 2.28 -11.11
CA SER A 52 6.32 3.69 -11.13
C SER A 52 7.30 4.49 -11.98
N VAL A 53 8.58 4.14 -11.92
CA VAL A 53 9.58 4.78 -12.76
C VAL A 53 9.35 4.43 -14.22
N GLU A 54 9.09 3.17 -14.51
CA GLU A 54 8.89 2.71 -15.88
C GLU A 54 7.65 3.35 -16.52
N LYS A 55 6.58 3.48 -15.74
CA LYS A 55 5.30 3.98 -16.25
C LYS A 55 5.12 5.48 -16.05
N GLY A 56 6.03 6.13 -15.33
CA GLY A 56 5.93 7.56 -15.09
C GLY A 56 4.81 7.94 -14.12
N TRP A 57 4.57 7.12 -13.12
CA TRP A 57 3.52 7.38 -12.13
C TRP A 57 3.92 8.43 -11.12
N GLN A 58 5.19 8.81 -11.06
CA GLN A 58 5.69 9.83 -10.13
C GLN A 58 5.38 9.45 -8.69
N LEU A 59 5.97 8.35 -8.24
CA LEU A 59 5.81 7.92 -6.86
C LEU A 59 6.45 8.96 -5.94
N GLU A 60 5.64 9.55 -5.07
CA GLU A 60 6.08 10.60 -4.16
C GLU A 60 6.37 10.06 -2.78
N GLU A 61 5.58 9.11 -2.32
CA GLU A 61 5.74 8.57 -0.98
C GLU A 61 5.27 7.13 -0.94
N ILE A 62 5.98 6.32 -0.17
CA ILE A 62 5.57 4.96 0.11
C ILE A 62 5.82 4.70 1.60
N CYS A 63 4.82 4.20 2.28
CA CYS A 63 4.89 3.99 3.71
C CYS A 63 4.33 2.61 4.03
N LEU A 64 5.19 1.73 4.51
CA LEU A 64 4.79 0.38 4.87
C LEU A 64 3.98 0.40 6.15
N GLU A 65 2.78 -0.17 6.10
CA GLU A 65 1.94 -0.33 7.26
C GLU A 65 1.98 -1.77 7.73
N ARG A 66 2.04 -1.97 9.02
CA ARG A 66 1.97 -3.30 9.61
C ARG A 66 1.00 -3.26 10.76
N GLU A 67 0.27 -4.34 10.94
CA GLU A 67 -0.47 -4.48 12.19
C GLU A 67 0.54 -4.74 13.28
N SER A 68 0.56 -3.86 14.27
CA SER A 68 1.47 -3.95 15.38
C SER A 68 0.69 -4.26 16.65
N LEU A 69 1.40 -4.70 17.68
CA LEU A 69 0.79 -4.91 18.97
C LEU A 69 0.17 -3.62 19.49
N ASP A 70 0.79 -2.50 19.22
CA ASP A 70 0.25 -1.21 19.64
C ASP A 70 -1.13 -0.96 19.06
N THR A 71 -1.31 -1.29 17.79
CA THR A 71 -2.61 -1.14 17.16
C THR A 71 -3.64 -2.05 17.79
N ILE A 72 -3.25 -3.28 18.09
CA ILE A 72 -4.13 -4.24 18.73
C ILE A 72 -4.51 -3.78 20.12
N PHE A 73 -3.55 -3.29 20.89
CA PHE A 73 -3.81 -2.77 22.23
C PHE A 73 -4.75 -1.57 22.18
N ALA A 74 -4.60 -0.70 21.22
CA ALA A 74 -5.47 0.44 21.08
C ALA A 74 -6.92 0.00 20.85
N ARG A 75 -7.11 -1.01 20.02
CA ARG A 75 -8.45 -1.56 19.78
C ARG A 75 -9.03 -2.17 21.06
N LEU A 76 -8.24 -2.94 21.76
CA LEU A 76 -8.68 -3.57 23.01
C LEU A 76 -9.05 -2.53 24.04
N SER A 77 -8.27 -1.47 24.14
CA SER A 77 -8.57 -0.40 25.08
C SER A 77 -9.91 0.25 24.77
N LYS A 78 -10.21 0.45 23.51
CA LYS A 78 -11.49 1.00 23.13
C LYS A 78 -12.64 0.05 23.47
N ASN A 79 -12.41 -1.23 23.26
CA ASN A 79 -13.46 -2.24 23.49
C ASN A 79 -13.71 -2.49 24.98
N SER A 80 -12.75 -2.21 25.82
CA SER A 80 -12.90 -2.48 27.24
C SER A 80 -13.67 -1.42 28.00
N LYS A 81 -14.10 -0.41 27.33
CA LYS A 81 -14.94 0.61 27.97
C LYS A 81 -16.39 0.20 28.09
#